data_fb261aa34d555b460ea7517944a38157
#
_entry.id   fb261aa34d555b460ea7517944a38157
#
_cell.length_a   1.000
_cell.length_b   1.000
_cell.length_c   1.000
_cell.angle_alpha   90.00
_cell.angle_beta   90.00
_cell.angle_gamma   90.00
#
_symmetry.space_group_name_H-M   'P 1'
#
loop_
_entity.id
_entity.type
_entity.pdbx_description
1 polymer ?
#
loop_
_entity_poly.entity_id
_entity_poly.type
_entity_poly.pdbx_seq_one_letter_code
_entity_poly.pdbx_strand_id
1 'polypeptide(L)'
;MSAFKDPFSAEVKLGQGCECGLHTDSATHDADLARRTSDPEALGSRVVDQAVMRALFPQDGARRRFLKAVGANTALAAIAQFFPLGAAREAFAQGNGRIEKPNLKVGFIPITCATPIIMSQPMGYFGRAGLNVDVVKTAGWAVIRDKTLNKEYDAAHMLSPMPLAITLGIGSRPIPYTTPAIENINGQAITLAIKHKDKRDPRQWKGFKFAVPFDYSIHNYLLRYFVAEHGLDPDRDIQIRAVPPPEMVANLRADNIDGFLAPDPVNQRAVYDGVGFIHMLTKDIWEGHPCCAFAASREFVTQNPNTYRALLKAIMEATAFATRPENRKQIAEAIAPANYLNQPVTVVEQVLTGTFADGLGNVQKVPNRIDFDPFPWHSFAIWILTQMKRWGQLKGDVDYAKVAREVFLATDATRLMKEAGMKPPSATSKKFSVMGKEFDPARPDAYIASFAIKRTA
;
A
#
# COMPACT_ATOMS: atom_id res chain seq x y z
N MET A 1 2.44 -32.12 28.97
CA MET A 1 2.79 -31.89 30.38
C MET A 1 4.19 -31.35 30.44
N SER A 2 4.39 -30.37 31.26
CA SER A 2 5.53 -29.48 31.29
C SER A 2 6.83 -30.22 31.56
N ALA A 3 7.88 -29.80 30.89
CA ALA A 3 9.28 -30.04 31.21
C ALA A 3 9.70 -29.46 32.60
N PHE A 4 8.75 -29.32 33.52
CA PHE A 4 8.92 -28.76 34.88
C PHE A 4 8.48 -29.74 35.96
N LYS A 5 8.52 -31.03 35.71
CA LYS A 5 8.71 -31.95 36.81
C LYS A 5 10.17 -31.85 37.19
N ASP A 6 10.41 -31.73 38.49
CA ASP A 6 11.73 -31.56 39.11
C ASP A 6 12.80 -32.39 38.39
N PRO A 7 13.76 -31.76 37.68
CA PRO A 7 14.78 -32.50 36.93
C PRO A 7 15.75 -33.26 37.79
N PHE A 8 15.67 -33.14 39.14
CA PHE A 8 16.49 -33.82 40.11
C PHE A 8 15.76 -34.99 40.84
N SER A 9 14.50 -35.29 40.43
CA SER A 9 13.80 -36.45 41.03
C SER A 9 14.39 -37.75 40.49
N ALA A 10 14.87 -38.59 41.37
CA ALA A 10 15.41 -39.92 41.03
C ALA A 10 14.39 -40.90 40.41
N GLU A 11 13.11 -40.52 40.39
CA GLU A 11 12.02 -41.29 39.78
C GLU A 11 11.78 -40.94 38.31
N VAL A 12 12.43 -39.90 37.78
CA VAL A 12 12.35 -39.53 36.36
C VAL A 12 13.28 -40.45 35.58
N LYS A 13 12.77 -41.59 35.16
CA LYS A 13 13.42 -42.38 34.11
C LYS A 13 13.35 -41.57 32.83
N LEU A 14 14.50 -41.22 32.28
CA LEU A 14 14.62 -40.77 30.91
C LEU A 14 14.12 -41.87 30.01
N GLY A 15 12.86 -41.77 29.62
CA GLY A 15 12.22 -42.81 28.80
C GLY A 15 12.87 -42.88 27.42
N GLN A 16 12.97 -44.07 26.88
CA GLN A 16 13.50 -44.33 25.53
C GLN A 16 12.56 -43.85 24.40
N GLY A 17 11.60 -43.02 24.66
CA GLY A 17 10.69 -42.48 23.66
C GLY A 17 10.34 -41.00 23.91
N CYS A 18 10.07 -40.25 22.84
CA CYS A 18 9.59 -38.88 22.94
C CYS A 18 8.16 -38.87 23.50
N GLU A 19 7.91 -38.05 24.53
CA GLU A 19 6.56 -37.92 25.15
C GLU A 19 5.50 -37.36 24.15
N CYS A 20 5.91 -36.85 22.99
CA CYS A 20 5.00 -36.38 21.96
C CYS A 20 4.32 -37.51 21.17
N GLY A 21 4.84 -38.75 21.25
CA GLY A 21 4.31 -39.95 20.56
C GLY A 21 4.55 -39.97 19.04
N LEU A 22 5.27 -38.99 18.50
CA LEU A 22 5.54 -38.83 17.06
C LEU A 22 7.01 -39.09 16.68
N HIS A 23 7.92 -39.12 17.67
CA HIS A 23 9.36 -39.29 17.47
C HIS A 23 9.89 -40.42 18.30
N THR A 24 10.93 -41.08 17.80
CA THR A 24 11.53 -42.26 18.46
C THR A 24 12.32 -41.88 19.72
N ASP A 25 12.84 -40.66 19.78
CA ASP A 25 13.64 -40.16 20.89
C ASP A 25 13.60 -38.61 20.96
N SER A 26 14.15 -38.07 22.03
CA SER A 26 14.20 -36.58 22.23
C SER A 26 15.08 -35.89 21.22
N ALA A 27 16.16 -36.48 20.74
CA ALA A 27 17.07 -35.84 19.78
C ALA A 27 16.39 -35.68 18.41
N THR A 28 15.62 -36.70 18.00
CA THR A 28 14.81 -36.62 16.77
C THR A 28 13.70 -35.60 16.90
N HIS A 29 13.11 -35.44 18.09
CA HIS A 29 12.14 -34.37 18.38
C HIS A 29 12.75 -33.02 18.28
N ASP A 30 13.91 -32.76 18.90
CA ASP A 30 14.60 -31.48 18.91
C ASP A 30 15.11 -31.11 17.50
N ALA A 31 15.60 -32.08 16.73
CA ALA A 31 16.02 -31.87 15.35
C ALA A 31 14.84 -31.52 14.44
N ASP A 32 13.66 -32.11 14.62
CA ASP A 32 12.44 -31.79 13.90
C ASP A 32 11.90 -30.41 14.36
N LEU A 33 11.96 -30.13 15.65
CA LEU A 33 11.60 -28.81 16.20
C LEU A 33 12.50 -27.70 15.67
N ALA A 34 13.82 -27.91 15.65
CA ALA A 34 14.79 -26.97 15.12
C ALA A 34 14.56 -26.68 13.60
N ARG A 35 14.31 -27.74 12.83
CA ARG A 35 14.02 -27.63 11.39
C ARG A 35 12.72 -26.86 11.14
N ARG A 36 11.71 -27.07 11.94
CA ARG A 36 10.40 -26.42 11.84
C ARG A 36 10.38 -24.99 12.40
N THR A 37 11.29 -24.64 13.30
CA THR A 37 11.45 -23.28 13.84
C THR A 37 12.41 -22.42 13.03
N SER A 38 13.25 -23.03 12.18
CA SER A 38 14.12 -22.28 11.25
C SER A 38 13.40 -21.79 10.00
N ASP A 39 12.17 -22.27 9.75
CA ASP A 39 11.32 -21.79 8.66
C ASP A 39 10.28 -20.78 9.19
N PRO A 40 10.44 -19.48 8.88
CA PRO A 40 9.52 -18.44 9.33
C PRO A 40 8.07 -18.63 8.86
N GLU A 41 7.87 -19.29 7.71
CA GLU A 41 6.56 -19.54 7.13
C GLU A 41 5.83 -20.66 7.88
N ALA A 42 6.56 -21.72 8.25
CA ALA A 42 6.06 -22.79 9.09
C ALA A 42 5.75 -22.30 10.53
N LEU A 43 6.53 -21.36 11.04
CA LEU A 43 6.27 -20.73 12.35
C LEU A 43 5.00 -19.88 12.32
N GLY A 44 4.82 -19.05 11.28
CA GLY A 44 3.65 -18.20 11.08
C GLY A 44 2.36 -19.03 10.94
N SER A 45 2.39 -20.09 10.14
CA SER A 45 1.26 -21.01 9.96
C SER A 45 0.84 -21.65 11.30
N ARG A 46 1.79 -22.08 12.12
CA ARG A 46 1.51 -22.68 13.44
C ARG A 46 0.90 -21.72 14.44
N VAL A 47 1.33 -20.46 14.45
CA VAL A 47 0.74 -19.44 15.34
C VAL A 47 -0.73 -19.21 14.96
N VAL A 48 -1.04 -19.17 13.67
CA VAL A 48 -2.41 -19.04 13.16
C VAL A 48 -3.23 -20.29 13.50
N ASP A 49 -2.70 -21.48 13.25
CA ASP A 49 -3.36 -22.75 13.56
C ASP A 49 -3.65 -22.90 15.06
N GLN A 50 -2.71 -22.51 15.91
CA GLN A 50 -2.91 -22.52 17.36
C GLN A 50 -3.93 -21.47 17.82
N ALA A 51 -3.95 -20.30 17.20
CA ALA A 51 -4.94 -19.26 17.51
C ALA A 51 -6.35 -19.70 17.12
N VAL A 52 -6.53 -20.30 15.94
CA VAL A 52 -7.81 -20.87 15.47
C VAL A 52 -8.26 -22.00 16.39
N MET A 53 -7.37 -22.91 16.75
CA MET A 53 -7.68 -24.02 17.67
C MET A 53 -8.03 -23.55 19.08
N ARG A 54 -7.43 -22.45 19.58
CA ARG A 54 -7.81 -21.84 20.86
C ARG A 54 -9.16 -21.14 20.80
N ALA A 55 -9.49 -20.50 19.68
CA ALA A 55 -10.78 -19.84 19.48
C ALA A 55 -11.94 -20.87 19.40
N LEU A 56 -11.72 -21.99 18.69
CA LEU A 56 -12.73 -23.05 18.56
C LEU A 56 -12.89 -23.91 19.83
N PHE A 57 -11.81 -24.09 20.57
CA PHE A 57 -11.77 -24.90 21.81
C PHE A 57 -11.12 -24.10 22.94
N PRO A 58 -11.87 -23.19 23.59
CA PRO A 58 -11.33 -22.32 24.65
C PRO A 58 -10.81 -23.13 25.87
N GLN A 59 -11.39 -24.31 26.11
CA GLN A 59 -10.98 -25.19 27.20
C GLN A 59 -9.87 -26.15 26.77
N ASP A 60 -8.70 -26.08 27.42
CA ASP A 60 -7.54 -26.90 27.10
C ASP A 60 -7.80 -28.40 27.13
N GLY A 61 -8.67 -28.89 28.03
CA GLY A 61 -9.04 -30.30 28.12
C GLY A 61 -9.88 -30.78 26.91
N ALA A 62 -10.76 -29.99 26.41
CA ALA A 62 -11.58 -30.28 25.23
C ALA A 62 -10.71 -30.31 23.97
N ARG A 63 -9.81 -29.33 23.82
CA ARG A 63 -8.86 -29.23 22.71
C ARG A 63 -7.92 -30.44 22.64
N ARG A 64 -7.37 -30.88 23.77
CA ARG A 64 -6.49 -32.07 23.83
C ARG A 64 -7.24 -33.33 23.46
N ARG A 65 -8.47 -33.53 23.92
CA ARG A 65 -9.30 -34.70 23.57
C ARG A 65 -9.61 -34.72 22.07
N PHE A 66 -9.96 -33.58 21.49
CA PHE A 66 -10.22 -33.44 20.06
C PHE A 66 -8.97 -33.78 19.22
N LEU A 67 -7.82 -33.18 19.53
CA LEU A 67 -6.57 -33.40 18.81
C LEU A 67 -6.07 -34.88 18.93
N LYS A 68 -6.32 -35.51 20.08
CA LYS A 68 -6.01 -36.96 20.25
C LYS A 68 -6.95 -37.85 19.45
N ALA A 69 -8.22 -37.50 19.31
CA ALA A 69 -9.22 -38.31 18.62
C ALA A 69 -9.09 -38.24 17.09
N VAL A 70 -8.67 -37.09 16.53
CA VAL A 70 -8.72 -36.82 15.07
C VAL A 70 -7.31 -36.73 14.45
N GLY A 71 -6.26 -36.56 15.27
CA GLY A 71 -4.90 -36.24 14.82
C GLY A 71 -4.79 -34.75 14.40
N ALA A 72 -3.66 -34.12 14.71
CA ALA A 72 -3.52 -32.64 14.54
C ALA A 72 -3.65 -32.22 13.08
N ASN A 73 -3.04 -32.93 12.14
CA ASN A 73 -3.08 -32.56 10.71
C ASN A 73 -4.45 -32.81 10.06
N THR A 74 -5.18 -33.87 10.50
CA THR A 74 -6.52 -34.17 9.98
C THR A 74 -7.56 -33.22 10.53
N ALA A 75 -7.40 -32.75 11.78
CA ALA A 75 -8.27 -31.78 12.39
C ALA A 75 -8.17 -30.42 11.67
N LEU A 76 -6.95 -29.98 11.33
CA LEU A 76 -6.72 -28.73 10.59
C LEU A 76 -7.25 -28.81 9.15
N ALA A 77 -7.06 -29.94 8.47
CA ALA A 77 -7.60 -30.17 7.12
C ALA A 77 -9.14 -30.24 7.13
N ALA A 78 -9.76 -30.85 8.15
CA ALA A 78 -11.19 -30.89 8.32
C ALA A 78 -11.76 -29.47 8.63
N ILE A 79 -11.11 -28.71 9.51
CA ILE A 79 -11.50 -27.33 9.82
C ILE A 79 -11.39 -26.46 8.58
N ALA A 80 -10.35 -26.62 7.76
CA ALA A 80 -10.20 -25.86 6.50
C ALA A 80 -11.28 -26.22 5.45
N GLN A 81 -11.81 -27.44 5.47
CA GLN A 81 -12.93 -27.85 4.61
C GLN A 81 -14.28 -27.35 5.13
N PHE A 82 -14.50 -27.34 6.44
CA PHE A 82 -15.77 -26.88 7.05
C PHE A 82 -15.82 -25.38 7.30
N PHE A 83 -14.66 -24.73 7.43
CA PHE A 83 -14.51 -23.27 7.55
C PHE A 83 -13.46 -22.79 6.57
N PRO A 84 -13.77 -22.76 5.25
CA PRO A 84 -12.89 -22.08 4.31
C PRO A 84 -12.76 -20.64 4.79
N LEU A 85 -11.54 -20.18 5.03
CA LEU A 85 -11.24 -18.80 5.46
C LEU A 85 -11.91 -17.77 4.55
N GLY A 86 -12.17 -18.11 3.29
CA GLY A 86 -12.99 -17.34 2.36
C GLY A 86 -14.46 -17.29 2.76
N ALA A 87 -15.08 -18.40 3.15
CA ALA A 87 -16.51 -18.45 3.53
C ALA A 87 -16.77 -17.81 4.90
N ALA A 88 -15.85 -17.95 5.87
CA ALA A 88 -15.94 -17.18 7.11
C ALA A 88 -15.85 -15.69 6.85
N ARG A 89 -14.99 -15.27 5.93
CA ARG A 89 -14.88 -13.89 5.46
C ARG A 89 -16.15 -13.41 4.73
N GLU A 90 -16.81 -14.28 3.95
CA GLU A 90 -18.10 -13.99 3.30
C GLU A 90 -19.26 -13.96 4.29
N ALA A 91 -19.29 -14.85 5.29
CA ALA A 91 -20.33 -14.86 6.34
C ALA A 91 -20.24 -13.60 7.23
N PHE A 92 -19.04 -13.16 7.60
CA PHE A 92 -18.83 -11.88 8.28
C PHE A 92 -19.13 -10.67 7.36
N ALA A 93 -18.98 -10.83 6.05
CA ALA A 93 -19.25 -9.78 5.07
C ALA A 93 -20.76 -9.55 4.81
N GLN A 94 -21.63 -10.51 5.12
CA GLN A 94 -23.09 -10.41 4.93
C GLN A 94 -23.82 -9.89 6.18
N GLY A 95 -23.14 -9.76 7.33
CA GLY A 95 -23.77 -9.35 8.59
C GLY A 95 -23.98 -7.84 8.67
N ASN A 96 -25.19 -7.42 9.03
CA ASN A 96 -25.47 -6.13 9.68
C ASN A 96 -24.93 -6.14 11.12
N GLY A 97 -23.64 -6.54 11.26
CA GLY A 97 -22.98 -6.66 12.55
C GLY A 97 -22.74 -5.29 13.17
N ARG A 98 -22.76 -5.25 14.50
CA ARG A 98 -22.37 -4.07 15.28
C ARG A 98 -20.93 -3.69 14.91
N ILE A 99 -20.68 -2.39 14.70
CA ILE A 99 -19.34 -1.82 14.50
C ILE A 99 -18.51 -2.11 15.76
N GLU A 100 -17.38 -2.78 15.60
CA GLU A 100 -16.51 -3.21 16.72
C GLU A 100 -15.78 -2.02 17.33
N LYS A 101 -15.30 -1.10 16.47
CA LYS A 101 -14.53 0.08 16.84
C LYS A 101 -15.04 1.31 16.10
N PRO A 102 -16.00 2.08 16.68
CA PRO A 102 -16.59 3.24 16.00
C PRO A 102 -15.64 4.45 15.93
N ASN A 103 -14.71 4.58 16.87
CA ASN A 103 -13.76 5.69 16.93
C ASN A 103 -12.44 5.26 16.30
N LEU A 104 -12.03 5.92 15.22
CA LEU A 104 -10.85 5.57 14.43
C LEU A 104 -9.93 6.75 14.26
N LYS A 105 -8.63 6.47 14.10
CA LYS A 105 -7.61 7.42 13.63
C LYS A 105 -7.08 6.96 12.28
N VAL A 106 -7.24 7.83 11.27
CA VAL A 106 -6.74 7.58 9.92
C VAL A 106 -5.73 8.66 9.56
N GLY A 107 -4.47 8.26 9.39
CA GLY A 107 -3.40 9.20 9.03
C GLY A 107 -3.40 9.54 7.55
N PHE A 108 -3.11 10.82 7.19
CA PHE A 108 -2.96 11.22 5.80
C PHE A 108 -1.81 12.23 5.61
N ILE A 109 -1.28 12.30 4.40
CA ILE A 109 -0.37 13.36 3.95
C ILE A 109 -1.20 14.42 3.19
N PRO A 110 -0.95 15.74 3.40
CA PRO A 110 -1.73 16.82 2.81
C PRO A 110 -1.48 16.99 1.31
N ILE A 111 -1.97 16.05 0.53
CA ILE A 111 -1.89 16.00 -0.93
C ILE A 111 -3.23 15.58 -1.54
N THR A 112 -3.47 15.94 -2.80
CA THR A 112 -4.74 15.63 -3.49
C THR A 112 -4.98 14.14 -3.69
N CYS A 113 -3.93 13.32 -3.58
CA CYS A 113 -4.09 11.86 -3.65
C CYS A 113 -4.95 11.29 -2.51
N ALA A 114 -4.96 11.95 -1.34
CA ALA A 114 -5.77 11.56 -0.19
C ALA A 114 -7.23 12.09 -0.24
N THR A 115 -7.67 12.63 -1.38
CA THR A 115 -8.99 13.26 -1.52
C THR A 115 -10.14 12.38 -0.99
N PRO A 116 -10.27 11.07 -1.33
CA PRO A 116 -11.38 10.25 -0.82
C PRO A 116 -11.41 10.15 0.71
N ILE A 117 -10.26 10.00 1.35
CA ILE A 117 -10.15 9.96 2.82
C ILE A 117 -10.49 11.34 3.41
N ILE A 118 -9.84 12.41 2.91
CA ILE A 118 -9.96 13.75 3.49
C ILE A 118 -11.39 14.26 3.38
N MET A 119 -11.98 14.19 2.17
CA MET A 119 -13.32 14.72 1.94
C MET A 119 -14.40 13.96 2.70
N SER A 120 -14.13 12.70 3.07
CA SER A 120 -15.09 11.87 3.80
C SER A 120 -15.46 12.44 5.17
N GLN A 121 -14.60 13.25 5.79
CA GLN A 121 -14.92 13.92 7.05
C GLN A 121 -15.83 15.13 6.85
N PRO A 122 -15.46 16.23 6.13
CA PRO A 122 -16.30 17.42 5.98
C PRO A 122 -17.58 17.15 5.18
N MET A 123 -17.61 16.16 4.31
CA MET A 123 -18.78 15.80 3.52
C MET A 123 -19.64 14.70 4.18
N GLY A 124 -19.30 14.26 5.39
CA GLY A 124 -20.12 13.42 6.25
C GLY A 124 -20.20 11.94 5.87
N TYR A 125 -19.31 11.42 5.00
CA TYR A 125 -19.34 10.00 4.60
C TYR A 125 -19.07 9.07 5.78
N PHE A 126 -18.13 9.40 6.65
CA PHE A 126 -17.81 8.61 7.84
C PHE A 126 -18.98 8.58 8.84
N GLY A 127 -19.60 9.75 9.10
CA GLY A 127 -20.75 9.84 10.00
C GLY A 127 -21.96 9.02 9.50
N ARG A 128 -22.25 9.06 8.19
CA ARG A 128 -23.32 8.21 7.60
C ARG A 128 -23.00 6.71 7.70
N ALA A 129 -21.76 6.35 7.75
CA ALA A 129 -21.31 4.96 7.96
C ALA A 129 -21.29 4.54 9.45
N GLY A 130 -21.72 5.43 10.38
CA GLY A 130 -21.71 5.18 11.83
C GLY A 130 -20.31 5.24 12.46
N LEU A 131 -19.37 5.91 11.80
CA LEU A 131 -17.98 6.02 12.25
C LEU A 131 -17.65 7.45 12.68
N ASN A 132 -16.88 7.56 13.76
CA ASN A 132 -16.22 8.78 14.20
C ASN A 132 -14.73 8.66 13.84
N VAL A 133 -14.33 9.25 12.72
CA VAL A 133 -12.98 9.16 12.19
C VAL A 133 -12.23 10.45 12.42
N ASP A 134 -11.16 10.39 13.21
CA ASP A 134 -10.17 11.46 13.32
C ASP A 134 -9.19 11.32 12.14
N VAL A 135 -9.28 12.25 11.17
CA VAL A 135 -8.40 12.30 10.01
C VAL A 135 -7.17 13.11 10.36
N VAL A 136 -6.06 12.43 10.61
CA VAL A 136 -4.86 13.03 11.21
C VAL A 136 -3.85 13.45 10.15
N LYS A 137 -3.65 14.77 9.99
CA LYS A 137 -2.63 15.30 9.10
C LYS A 137 -1.22 14.97 9.60
N THR A 138 -0.41 14.39 8.74
CA THR A 138 0.92 13.87 9.07
C THR A 138 1.96 14.47 8.12
N ALA A 139 3.18 14.73 8.63
CA ALA A 139 4.20 15.47 7.89
C ALA A 139 4.85 14.65 6.75
N GLY A 140 4.95 13.32 6.87
CA GLY A 140 5.63 12.49 5.88
C GLY A 140 5.35 10.98 6.06
N TRP A 141 5.67 10.19 5.03
CA TRP A 141 5.34 8.76 5.01
C TRP A 141 6.15 7.89 5.96
N ALA A 142 7.35 8.30 6.37
CA ALA A 142 8.06 7.62 7.45
C ALA A 142 7.24 7.65 8.75
N VAL A 143 6.66 8.82 9.08
CA VAL A 143 5.79 8.98 10.26
C VAL A 143 4.48 8.21 10.11
N ILE A 144 3.85 8.23 8.92
CA ILE A 144 2.67 7.39 8.63
C ILE A 144 2.98 5.92 8.90
N ARG A 145 4.07 5.42 8.30
CA ARG A 145 4.51 4.03 8.49
C ARG A 145 4.66 3.70 9.98
N ASP A 146 5.46 4.48 10.70
CA ASP A 146 5.82 4.18 12.08
C ASP A 146 4.60 4.24 13.00
N LYS A 147 3.74 5.25 12.87
CA LYS A 147 2.50 5.36 13.64
C LYS A 147 1.51 4.24 13.35
N THR A 148 1.43 3.80 12.09
CA THR A 148 0.56 2.68 11.72
C THR A 148 1.12 1.35 12.23
N LEU A 149 2.45 1.13 12.13
CA LEU A 149 3.10 -0.06 12.70
C LEU A 149 3.00 -0.13 14.23
N ASN A 150 2.95 1.02 14.90
CA ASN A 150 2.78 1.12 16.36
C ASN A 150 1.30 1.14 16.78
N LYS A 151 0.35 0.98 15.85
CA LYS A 151 -1.11 0.96 16.08
C LYS A 151 -1.65 2.29 16.65
N GLU A 152 -0.93 3.40 16.45
CA GLU A 152 -1.43 4.73 16.75
C GLU A 152 -2.48 5.18 15.71
N TYR A 153 -2.36 4.68 14.47
CA TYR A 153 -3.35 4.80 13.42
C TYR A 153 -3.98 3.43 13.12
N ASP A 154 -5.29 3.40 12.94
CA ASP A 154 -6.05 2.19 12.60
C ASP A 154 -5.90 1.83 11.12
N ALA A 155 -5.83 2.87 10.29
CA ALA A 155 -5.59 2.81 8.85
C ALA A 155 -4.90 4.09 8.41
N ALA A 156 -4.40 4.13 7.19
CA ALA A 156 -3.72 5.30 6.68
C ALA A 156 -3.79 5.41 5.15
N HIS A 157 -3.68 6.65 4.68
CA HIS A 157 -3.25 6.98 3.34
C HIS A 157 -1.77 6.63 3.18
N MET A 158 -1.46 5.70 2.30
CA MET A 158 -0.09 5.27 2.00
C MET A 158 0.20 5.41 0.50
N LEU A 159 1.48 5.54 0.15
CA LEU A 159 1.91 5.33 -1.22
C LEU A 159 1.68 3.86 -1.61
N SER A 160 1.17 3.59 -2.80
CA SER A 160 0.78 2.24 -3.22
C SER A 160 1.88 1.16 -3.09
N PRO A 161 3.19 1.47 -3.16
CA PRO A 161 4.25 0.51 -2.87
C PRO A 161 4.45 0.21 -1.38
N MET A 162 4.04 1.09 -0.45
CA MET A 162 4.35 0.93 0.98
C MET A 162 3.74 -0.33 1.61
N PRO A 163 2.47 -0.69 1.37
CA PRO A 163 1.90 -1.94 1.92
C PRO A 163 2.64 -3.19 1.48
N LEU A 164 3.15 -3.21 0.23
CA LEU A 164 3.98 -4.29 -0.29
C LEU A 164 5.34 -4.33 0.42
N ALA A 165 6.01 -3.17 0.53
CA ALA A 165 7.30 -3.05 1.22
C ALA A 165 7.20 -3.48 2.69
N ILE A 166 6.19 -3.01 3.43
CA ILE A 166 5.96 -3.37 4.82
C ILE A 166 5.69 -4.87 4.97
N THR A 167 4.84 -5.45 4.10
CA THR A 167 4.52 -6.89 4.15
C THR A 167 5.77 -7.74 3.93
N LEU A 168 6.68 -7.32 3.04
CA LEU A 168 7.92 -8.02 2.73
C LEU A 168 9.08 -7.66 3.66
N GLY A 169 8.90 -6.77 4.63
CA GLY A 169 9.96 -6.34 5.54
C GLY A 169 11.01 -5.45 4.89
N ILE A 170 10.66 -4.77 3.79
CA ILE A 170 11.58 -3.86 3.09
C ILE A 170 11.52 -2.49 3.77
N GLY A 171 12.61 -2.10 4.41
CA GLY A 171 12.71 -0.83 5.14
C GLY A 171 11.93 -0.74 6.46
N SER A 172 11.38 -1.86 6.93
CA SER A 172 10.72 -1.98 8.24
C SER A 172 10.69 -3.46 8.68
N ARG A 173 10.23 -3.73 9.90
CA ARG A 173 9.86 -5.11 10.27
C ARG A 173 8.69 -5.59 9.39
N PRO A 174 8.66 -6.87 9.00
CA PRO A 174 7.55 -7.41 8.22
C PRO A 174 6.27 -7.48 9.04
N ILE A 175 5.23 -6.83 8.55
CA ILE A 175 3.87 -6.91 9.10
C ILE A 175 2.90 -7.06 7.92
N PRO A 176 1.98 -8.04 7.93
CA PRO A 176 0.99 -8.20 6.86
C PRO A 176 0.09 -6.97 6.76
N TYR A 177 0.21 -6.25 5.65
CA TYR A 177 -0.58 -5.08 5.30
C TYR A 177 -1.48 -5.36 4.11
N THR A 178 -2.52 -4.57 3.97
CA THR A 178 -3.48 -4.71 2.88
C THR A 178 -3.75 -3.36 2.21
N THR A 179 -4.03 -3.42 0.91
CA THR A 179 -4.49 -2.32 0.07
C THR A 179 -5.87 -2.69 -0.48
N PRO A 180 -6.94 -2.35 0.22
CA PRO A 180 -8.30 -2.62 -0.25
C PRO A 180 -8.81 -1.61 -1.28
N ALA A 181 -8.18 -0.43 -1.37
CA ALA A 181 -8.49 0.58 -2.39
C ALA A 181 -7.25 1.36 -2.83
N ILE A 182 -7.20 1.72 -4.10
CA ILE A 182 -6.34 2.77 -4.63
C ILE A 182 -7.07 4.10 -4.40
N GLU A 183 -6.39 5.09 -3.84
CA GLU A 183 -6.98 6.40 -3.55
C GLU A 183 -7.13 7.25 -4.80
N ASN A 184 -6.13 7.18 -5.69
CA ASN A 184 -6.12 7.88 -6.96
C ASN A 184 -5.22 7.21 -7.99
N ILE A 185 -5.51 7.49 -9.25
CA ILE A 185 -4.64 7.22 -10.39
C ILE A 185 -4.13 8.54 -10.98
N ASN A 186 -2.94 8.53 -11.63
CA ASN A 186 -2.26 9.74 -12.10
C ASN A 186 -1.99 10.74 -10.94
N GLY A 187 -2.12 12.06 -11.16
CA GLY A 187 -2.03 13.09 -10.10
C GLY A 187 -0.62 13.37 -9.60
N GLN A 188 0.38 13.20 -10.48
CA GLN A 188 1.79 13.47 -10.23
C GLN A 188 2.41 14.16 -11.44
N ALA A 189 3.52 14.84 -11.23
CA ALA A 189 4.29 15.43 -12.31
C ALA A 189 5.80 15.46 -12.02
N ILE A 190 6.60 15.51 -13.06
CA ILE A 190 7.97 16.01 -12.99
C ILE A 190 7.90 17.52 -13.09
N THR A 191 8.33 18.20 -12.04
CA THR A 191 8.43 19.66 -11.97
C THR A 191 9.88 20.05 -11.87
N LEU A 192 10.32 20.99 -12.70
CA LEU A 192 11.67 21.54 -12.67
C LEU A 192 11.66 22.97 -12.16
N ALA A 193 12.78 23.39 -11.55
CA ALA A 193 13.01 24.79 -11.20
C ALA A 193 12.95 25.68 -12.45
N ILE A 194 12.38 26.88 -12.33
CA ILE A 194 12.18 27.78 -13.47
C ILE A 194 13.49 28.12 -14.22
N LYS A 195 14.63 28.10 -13.53
CA LYS A 195 15.96 28.29 -14.12
C LYS A 195 16.33 27.22 -15.16
N HIS A 196 15.63 26.09 -15.17
CA HIS A 196 15.86 24.97 -16.09
C HIS A 196 14.86 24.93 -17.26
N LYS A 197 14.11 26.00 -17.52
CA LYS A 197 13.10 26.06 -18.60
C LYS A 197 13.64 25.68 -19.98
N ASP A 198 14.93 25.90 -20.22
CA ASP A 198 15.63 25.59 -21.48
C ASP A 198 16.34 24.22 -21.48
N LYS A 199 16.34 23.49 -20.34
CA LYS A 199 16.90 22.14 -20.18
C LYS A 199 15.82 21.08 -20.10
N ARG A 200 14.98 20.99 -21.12
CA ARG A 200 13.80 20.12 -21.13
C ARG A 200 14.08 18.70 -21.62
N ASP A 201 15.22 18.48 -22.27
CA ASP A 201 15.65 17.12 -22.64
C ASP A 201 16.24 16.41 -21.43
N PRO A 202 15.67 15.25 -20.99
CA PRO A 202 16.17 14.50 -19.82
C PRO A 202 17.64 14.13 -19.91
N ARG A 203 18.20 13.95 -21.10
CA ARG A 203 19.63 13.66 -21.30
C ARG A 203 20.55 14.78 -20.81
N GLN A 204 20.02 15.98 -20.60
CA GLN A 204 20.75 17.14 -20.06
C GLN A 204 20.71 17.22 -18.53
N TRP A 205 20.01 16.27 -17.84
CA TRP A 205 19.82 16.33 -16.40
C TRP A 205 20.96 15.68 -15.59
N LYS A 206 22.06 15.34 -16.25
CA LYS A 206 23.24 14.84 -15.54
C LYS A 206 23.68 15.83 -14.47
N GLY A 207 23.83 15.34 -13.22
CA GLY A 207 24.17 16.15 -12.06
C GLY A 207 22.97 16.82 -11.36
N PHE A 208 21.75 16.75 -11.91
CA PHE A 208 20.57 17.29 -11.27
C PHE A 208 20.24 16.58 -9.96
N LYS A 209 19.72 17.37 -9.02
CA LYS A 209 19.22 16.89 -7.73
C LYS A 209 17.70 16.87 -7.77
N PHE A 210 17.13 15.68 -7.65
CA PHE A 210 15.69 15.48 -7.62
C PHE A 210 15.20 15.10 -6.23
N ALA A 211 14.02 15.60 -5.87
CA ALA A 211 13.27 15.10 -4.72
C ALA A 211 12.19 14.13 -5.16
N VAL A 212 11.97 13.11 -4.33
CA VAL A 212 10.81 12.22 -4.37
C VAL A 212 10.21 12.12 -2.97
N PRO A 213 8.92 11.81 -2.82
CA PRO A 213 8.27 11.87 -1.49
C PRO A 213 8.73 10.79 -0.52
N PHE A 214 9.17 9.67 -1.03
CA PHE A 214 9.61 8.51 -0.23
C PHE A 214 10.33 7.48 -1.12
N ASP A 215 11.21 6.66 -0.53
CA ASP A 215 11.97 5.65 -1.27
C ASP A 215 11.07 4.57 -1.90
N TYR A 216 10.03 4.13 -1.16
CA TYR A 216 9.06 3.16 -1.63
C TYR A 216 7.81 3.87 -2.17
N SER A 217 7.97 4.58 -3.29
CA SER A 217 6.92 5.35 -3.92
C SER A 217 6.87 5.14 -5.44
N ILE A 218 5.69 5.23 -6.02
CA ILE A 218 5.52 5.28 -7.48
C ILE A 218 6.33 6.44 -8.07
N HIS A 219 6.41 7.56 -7.37
CA HIS A 219 7.19 8.74 -7.77
C HIS A 219 8.68 8.39 -7.99
N ASN A 220 9.29 7.69 -7.03
CA ASN A 220 10.68 7.26 -7.15
C ASN A 220 10.83 6.25 -8.30
N TYR A 221 9.92 5.29 -8.43
CA TYR A 221 10.02 4.29 -9.50
C TYR A 221 9.81 4.88 -10.89
N LEU A 222 8.85 5.81 -11.04
CA LEU A 222 8.63 6.48 -12.33
C LEU A 222 9.76 7.44 -12.70
N LEU A 223 10.34 8.18 -11.74
CA LEU A 223 11.51 9.02 -12.01
C LEU A 223 12.71 8.18 -12.47
N ARG A 224 13.02 7.12 -11.72
CA ARG A 224 14.10 6.17 -12.07
C ARG A 224 13.87 5.52 -13.43
N TYR A 225 12.62 5.10 -13.68
CA TYR A 225 12.22 4.53 -14.96
C TYR A 225 12.44 5.54 -16.08
N PHE A 226 11.89 6.74 -15.94
CA PHE A 226 11.94 7.80 -16.94
C PHE A 226 13.37 8.18 -17.32
N VAL A 227 14.23 8.47 -16.35
CA VAL A 227 15.62 8.86 -16.65
C VAL A 227 16.44 7.69 -17.23
N ALA A 228 16.19 6.46 -16.78
CA ALA A 228 16.86 5.28 -17.30
C ALA A 228 16.53 4.99 -18.77
N GLU A 229 15.27 5.18 -19.18
CA GLU A 229 14.86 5.03 -20.58
C GLU A 229 15.44 6.16 -21.48
N HIS A 230 15.90 7.26 -20.88
CA HIS A 230 16.67 8.32 -21.57
C HIS A 230 18.19 8.14 -21.45
N GLY A 231 18.66 6.97 -20.98
CA GLY A 231 20.07 6.62 -20.93
C GLY A 231 20.84 7.15 -19.72
N LEU A 232 20.17 7.74 -18.74
CA LEU A 232 20.80 8.19 -17.48
C LEU A 232 20.66 7.11 -16.40
N ASP A 233 21.77 6.83 -15.72
CA ASP A 233 21.74 5.97 -14.53
C ASP A 233 21.21 6.78 -13.33
N PRO A 234 20.04 6.41 -12.74
CA PRO A 234 19.45 7.19 -11.66
C PRO A 234 20.24 7.23 -10.36
N ASP A 235 21.27 6.35 -10.20
CA ASP A 235 22.11 6.32 -9.00
C ASP A 235 23.49 6.95 -9.24
N ARG A 236 23.87 7.25 -10.49
CA ARG A 236 25.19 7.79 -10.86
C ARG A 236 25.11 9.14 -11.53
N ASP A 237 24.11 9.32 -12.42
CA ASP A 237 24.05 10.51 -13.28
C ASP A 237 23.19 11.61 -12.68
N ILE A 238 22.25 11.29 -11.77
CA ILE A 238 21.45 12.25 -11.01
C ILE A 238 21.53 11.92 -9.52
N GLN A 239 21.01 12.83 -8.68
CA GLN A 239 20.87 12.60 -7.24
C GLN A 239 19.39 12.56 -6.90
N ILE A 240 18.90 11.46 -6.32
CA ILE A 240 17.52 11.35 -5.84
C ILE A 240 17.52 11.34 -4.32
N ARG A 241 16.68 12.20 -3.70
CA ARG A 241 16.52 12.31 -2.25
C ARG A 241 15.06 12.24 -1.86
N ALA A 242 14.76 11.52 -0.78
CA ALA A 242 13.44 11.56 -0.18
C ALA A 242 13.25 12.89 0.58
N VAL A 243 12.22 13.66 0.20
CA VAL A 243 11.84 14.92 0.83
C VAL A 243 10.32 14.91 1.03
N PRO A 244 9.79 15.21 2.22
CA PRO A 244 8.37 15.33 2.44
C PRO A 244 7.72 16.36 1.50
N PRO A 245 6.54 16.11 0.94
CA PRO A 245 5.90 17.02 -0.02
C PRO A 245 5.74 18.47 0.45
N PRO A 246 5.40 18.76 1.72
CA PRO A 246 5.32 20.13 2.19
C PRO A 246 6.62 20.94 2.10
N GLU A 247 7.77 20.25 2.07
CA GLU A 247 9.09 20.88 2.05
C GLU A 247 9.65 21.07 0.63
N MET A 248 9.09 20.37 -0.38
CA MET A 248 9.66 20.33 -1.73
C MET A 248 9.72 21.68 -2.41
N VAL A 249 8.65 22.50 -2.32
CA VAL A 249 8.60 23.81 -2.97
C VAL A 249 9.62 24.77 -2.34
N ALA A 250 9.80 24.72 -1.03
CA ALA A 250 10.81 25.51 -0.33
C ALA A 250 12.23 25.10 -0.73
N ASN A 251 12.51 23.79 -0.87
CA ASN A 251 13.78 23.30 -1.35
C ASN A 251 14.07 23.67 -2.81
N LEU A 252 13.02 23.71 -3.67
CA LEU A 252 13.15 24.16 -5.06
C LEU A 252 13.48 25.65 -5.12
N ARG A 253 12.80 26.47 -4.31
CA ARG A 253 13.04 27.92 -4.19
C ARG A 253 14.45 28.25 -3.68
N ALA A 254 14.97 27.44 -2.75
CA ALA A 254 16.30 27.60 -2.16
C ALA A 254 17.43 27.00 -3.00
N ASP A 255 17.14 26.52 -4.21
CA ASP A 255 18.11 25.83 -5.10
C ASP A 255 18.77 24.60 -4.49
N ASN A 256 18.19 24.00 -3.45
CA ASN A 256 18.67 22.76 -2.85
C ASN A 256 18.40 21.55 -3.77
N ILE A 257 17.38 21.65 -4.63
CA ILE A 257 16.99 20.68 -5.65
C ILE A 257 16.74 21.37 -6.99
N ASP A 258 16.95 20.67 -8.09
CA ASP A 258 16.73 21.13 -9.46
C ASP A 258 15.32 20.81 -9.95
N GLY A 259 14.69 19.82 -9.34
CA GLY A 259 13.34 19.39 -9.64
C GLY A 259 12.84 18.33 -8.67
N PHE A 260 11.63 17.89 -8.90
CA PHE A 260 11.05 16.78 -8.15
C PHE A 260 10.04 16.02 -9.02
N LEU A 261 9.85 14.73 -8.71
CA LEU A 261 8.66 14.01 -9.09
C LEU A 261 7.80 13.85 -7.83
N ALA A 262 6.69 14.57 -7.79
CA ALA A 262 5.89 14.72 -6.59
C ALA A 262 4.39 14.54 -6.86
N PRO A 263 3.61 14.17 -5.82
CA PRO A 263 2.16 14.20 -5.91
C PRO A 263 1.64 15.65 -5.97
N ASP A 264 0.50 15.84 -6.59
CA ASP A 264 -0.21 17.12 -6.51
C ASP A 264 -0.80 17.33 -5.09
N PRO A 265 -0.92 18.59 -4.61
CA PRO A 265 -0.81 19.82 -5.39
C PRO A 265 0.59 20.47 -5.37
N VAL A 266 1.63 19.75 -4.95
CA VAL A 266 3.00 20.30 -4.82
C VAL A 266 3.50 20.86 -6.16
N ASN A 267 3.22 20.14 -7.26
CA ASN A 267 3.59 20.58 -8.61
C ASN A 267 2.91 21.91 -8.97
N GLN A 268 1.61 22.01 -8.75
CA GLN A 268 0.85 23.21 -9.05
C GLN A 268 1.21 24.35 -8.10
N ARG A 269 1.57 24.03 -6.85
CA ARG A 269 2.04 25.04 -5.90
C ARG A 269 3.37 25.66 -6.33
N ALA A 270 4.31 24.89 -6.88
CA ALA A 270 5.56 25.41 -7.40
C ALA A 270 5.33 26.39 -8.59
N VAL A 271 4.35 26.10 -9.43
CA VAL A 271 3.92 26.99 -10.52
C VAL A 271 3.26 28.24 -9.97
N TYR A 272 2.33 28.10 -9.03
CA TYR A 272 1.65 29.23 -8.39
C TYR A 272 2.62 30.19 -7.70
N ASP A 273 3.65 29.67 -7.05
CA ASP A 273 4.71 30.44 -6.39
C ASP A 273 5.77 30.99 -7.38
N GLY A 274 5.66 30.69 -8.68
CA GLY A 274 6.59 31.14 -9.72
C GLY A 274 8.00 30.55 -9.64
N VAL A 275 8.21 29.47 -8.88
CA VAL A 275 9.54 28.86 -8.66
C VAL A 275 9.82 27.67 -9.54
N GLY A 276 8.81 27.08 -10.16
CA GLY A 276 8.94 25.92 -11.02
C GLY A 276 7.93 25.88 -12.15
N PHE A 277 8.11 24.93 -13.06
CA PHE A 277 7.19 24.63 -14.15
C PHE A 277 6.95 23.11 -14.24
N ILE A 278 5.78 22.73 -14.69
CA ILE A 278 5.43 21.33 -14.93
C ILE A 278 6.10 20.91 -16.24
N HIS A 279 7.13 20.06 -16.13
CA HIS A 279 7.83 19.52 -17.28
C HIS A 279 6.99 18.45 -17.98
N MET A 280 6.40 17.53 -17.20
CA MET A 280 5.61 16.42 -17.73
C MET A 280 4.68 15.86 -16.63
N LEU A 281 3.44 15.55 -17.01
CA LEU A 281 2.55 14.79 -16.13
C LEU A 281 2.94 13.30 -16.18
N THR A 282 2.89 12.61 -15.05
CA THR A 282 3.25 11.18 -15.00
C THR A 282 2.29 10.26 -15.77
N LYS A 283 1.06 10.72 -16.04
CA LYS A 283 0.16 10.01 -16.96
C LYS A 283 0.75 9.83 -18.36
N ASP A 284 1.67 10.69 -18.77
CA ASP A 284 2.35 10.58 -20.06
C ASP A 284 3.51 9.59 -20.03
N ILE A 285 3.97 9.19 -18.83
CA ILE A 285 4.88 8.07 -18.59
C ILE A 285 4.10 6.76 -18.54
N TRP A 286 3.02 6.72 -17.72
CA TRP A 286 2.14 5.59 -17.55
C TRP A 286 0.71 6.07 -17.24
N GLU A 287 -0.16 6.02 -18.23
CA GLU A 287 -1.55 6.43 -18.07
C GLU A 287 -2.31 5.49 -17.14
N GLY A 288 -3.01 6.06 -16.17
CA GLY A 288 -3.80 5.31 -15.20
C GLY A 288 -2.96 4.57 -14.15
N HIS A 289 -1.71 4.97 -13.92
CA HIS A 289 -0.87 4.38 -12.88
C HIS A 289 -1.43 4.64 -11.48
N PRO A 290 -1.31 3.68 -10.53
CA PRO A 290 -1.69 3.92 -9.15
C PRO A 290 -0.72 4.93 -8.51
N CYS A 291 -1.24 5.82 -7.66
CA CYS A 291 -0.39 6.71 -6.87
C CYS A 291 -0.41 6.31 -5.40
N CYS A 292 -1.52 6.51 -4.74
CA CYS A 292 -1.70 6.24 -3.32
C CYS A 292 -2.79 5.19 -3.08
N ALA A 293 -2.77 4.64 -1.87
CA ALA A 293 -3.65 3.57 -1.43
C ALA A 293 -4.23 3.89 -0.05
N PHE A 294 -5.47 3.51 0.16
CA PHE A 294 -5.98 3.25 1.49
C PHE A 294 -5.38 1.94 1.98
N ALA A 295 -4.75 1.96 3.14
CA ALA A 295 -4.04 0.81 3.68
C ALA A 295 -4.39 0.56 5.14
N ALA A 296 -4.50 -0.72 5.50
CA ALA A 296 -4.71 -1.18 6.85
C ALA A 296 -3.95 -2.48 7.11
N SER A 297 -3.58 -2.73 8.37
CA SER A 297 -2.99 -4.01 8.74
C SER A 297 -4.00 -5.15 8.54
N ARG A 298 -3.52 -6.33 8.20
CA ARG A 298 -4.38 -7.52 8.13
C ARG A 298 -5.04 -7.81 9.48
N GLU A 299 -4.35 -7.53 10.57
CA GLU A 299 -4.88 -7.65 11.92
C GLU A 299 -6.14 -6.78 12.11
N PHE A 300 -6.08 -5.49 11.74
CA PHE A 300 -7.24 -4.59 11.83
C PHE A 300 -8.42 -5.10 11.01
N VAL A 301 -8.17 -5.52 9.77
CA VAL A 301 -9.20 -6.06 8.85
C VAL A 301 -9.88 -7.30 9.41
N THR A 302 -9.12 -8.19 10.08
CA THR A 302 -9.65 -9.46 10.60
C THR A 302 -10.29 -9.32 11.97
N GLN A 303 -9.81 -8.42 12.83
CA GLN A 303 -10.35 -8.22 14.17
C GLN A 303 -11.55 -7.26 14.21
N ASN A 304 -11.68 -6.39 13.20
CA ASN A 304 -12.75 -5.38 13.12
C ASN A 304 -13.44 -5.41 11.75
N PRO A 305 -14.02 -6.54 11.31
CA PRO A 305 -14.52 -6.70 9.94
C PRO A 305 -15.67 -5.78 9.59
N ASN A 306 -16.61 -5.49 10.52
CA ASN A 306 -17.72 -4.57 10.27
C ASN A 306 -17.24 -3.12 10.22
N THR A 307 -16.33 -2.74 11.13
CA THR A 307 -15.69 -1.42 11.14
C THR A 307 -14.90 -1.20 9.84
N TYR A 308 -14.08 -2.17 9.44
CA TYR A 308 -13.33 -2.14 8.18
C TYR A 308 -14.26 -1.98 6.97
N ARG A 309 -15.34 -2.77 6.92
CA ARG A 309 -16.32 -2.68 5.83
C ARG A 309 -16.98 -1.30 5.79
N ALA A 310 -17.41 -0.77 6.93
CA ALA A 310 -18.05 0.55 7.02
C ALA A 310 -17.09 1.67 6.59
N LEU A 311 -15.82 1.61 7.04
CA LEU A 311 -14.79 2.57 6.68
C LEU A 311 -14.47 2.53 5.18
N LEU A 312 -14.24 1.34 4.63
CA LEU A 312 -13.95 1.19 3.20
C LEU A 312 -15.15 1.57 2.33
N LYS A 313 -16.40 1.26 2.77
CA LYS A 313 -17.61 1.67 2.05
C LYS A 313 -17.73 3.19 1.98
N ALA A 314 -17.49 3.90 3.08
CA ALA A 314 -17.50 5.36 3.11
C ALA A 314 -16.47 5.96 2.14
N ILE A 315 -15.26 5.39 2.08
CA ILE A 315 -14.21 5.79 1.13
C ILE A 315 -14.62 5.51 -0.31
N MET A 316 -15.23 4.35 -0.60
CA MET A 316 -15.73 4.00 -1.94
C MET A 316 -16.83 4.96 -2.41
N GLU A 317 -17.77 5.33 -1.53
CA GLU A 317 -18.82 6.31 -1.85
C GLU A 317 -18.23 7.70 -2.11
N ALA A 318 -17.26 8.12 -1.31
CA ALA A 318 -16.51 9.37 -1.53
C ALA A 318 -15.74 9.33 -2.87
N THR A 319 -15.10 8.21 -3.18
CA THR A 319 -14.41 7.98 -4.45
C THR A 319 -15.40 8.06 -5.63
N ALA A 320 -16.55 7.42 -5.53
CA ALA A 320 -17.60 7.47 -6.56
C ALA A 320 -18.12 8.91 -6.79
N PHE A 321 -18.14 9.74 -5.75
CA PHE A 321 -18.46 11.16 -5.89
C PHE A 321 -17.32 11.92 -6.58
N ALA A 322 -16.07 11.62 -6.26
CA ALA A 322 -14.88 12.28 -6.80
C ALA A 322 -14.56 11.90 -8.27
N THR A 323 -15.05 10.75 -8.77
CA THR A 323 -14.91 10.38 -10.19
C THR A 323 -15.65 11.33 -11.13
N ARG A 324 -16.67 12.04 -10.63
CA ARG A 324 -17.51 12.95 -11.42
C ARG A 324 -16.84 14.31 -11.55
N PRO A 325 -16.51 14.77 -12.78
CA PRO A 325 -15.82 16.04 -12.99
C PRO A 325 -16.57 17.25 -12.43
N GLU A 326 -17.89 17.25 -12.47
CA GLU A 326 -18.76 18.31 -11.97
C GLU A 326 -18.62 18.56 -10.47
N ASN A 327 -18.21 17.56 -9.70
CA ASN A 327 -18.06 17.65 -8.25
C ASN A 327 -16.68 18.22 -7.83
N ARG A 328 -15.71 18.28 -8.73
CA ARG A 328 -14.30 18.51 -8.38
C ARG A 328 -14.04 19.90 -7.82
N LYS A 329 -14.81 20.93 -8.21
CA LYS A 329 -14.72 22.26 -7.61
C LYS A 329 -15.18 22.26 -6.17
N GLN A 330 -16.34 21.66 -5.89
CA GLN A 330 -16.86 21.51 -4.53
C GLN A 330 -15.88 20.72 -3.64
N ILE A 331 -15.26 19.69 -4.18
CA ILE A 331 -14.23 18.93 -3.47
C ILE A 331 -13.03 19.80 -3.17
N ALA A 332 -12.55 20.61 -4.14
CA ALA A 332 -11.42 21.50 -3.94
C ALA A 332 -11.67 22.49 -2.78
N GLU A 333 -12.85 23.07 -2.70
CA GLU A 333 -13.26 23.95 -1.60
C GLU A 333 -13.27 23.20 -0.24
N ALA A 334 -13.77 21.96 -0.22
CA ALA A 334 -13.89 21.17 0.99
C ALA A 334 -12.53 20.72 1.57
N ILE A 335 -11.52 20.45 0.71
CA ILE A 335 -10.23 19.89 1.15
C ILE A 335 -9.09 20.92 1.18
N ALA A 336 -9.24 22.10 0.60
CA ALA A 336 -8.21 23.15 0.60
C ALA A 336 -7.86 23.72 1.99
N PRO A 337 -8.80 23.81 2.98
CA PRO A 337 -8.54 24.45 4.27
C PRO A 337 -7.32 23.94 5.03
N ALA A 338 -6.88 24.72 6.03
CA ALA A 338 -5.64 24.49 6.79
C ALA A 338 -5.60 23.16 7.55
N ASN A 339 -6.72 22.63 7.98
CA ASN A 339 -6.83 21.32 8.64
C ASN A 339 -6.64 20.14 7.69
N TYR A 340 -6.76 20.36 6.38
CA TYR A 340 -6.56 19.35 5.33
C TYR A 340 -5.32 19.67 4.48
N LEU A 341 -5.48 20.19 3.26
CA LEU A 341 -4.35 20.42 2.35
C LEU A 341 -3.52 21.65 2.71
N ASN A 342 -4.12 22.66 3.34
CA ASN A 342 -3.49 23.97 3.60
C ASN A 342 -2.94 24.58 2.31
N GLN A 343 -3.79 24.69 1.29
CA GLN A 343 -3.44 25.22 -0.03
C GLN A 343 -4.48 26.26 -0.48
N PRO A 344 -4.08 27.22 -1.31
CA PRO A 344 -5.05 28.05 -2.00
C PRO A 344 -6.05 27.21 -2.78
N VAL A 345 -7.35 27.51 -2.69
CA VAL A 345 -8.42 26.76 -3.39
C VAL A 345 -8.11 26.67 -4.89
N THR A 346 -7.64 27.78 -5.50
CA THR A 346 -7.28 27.82 -6.92
C THR A 346 -6.23 26.78 -7.30
N VAL A 347 -5.24 26.54 -6.43
CA VAL A 347 -4.19 25.52 -6.66
C VAL A 347 -4.81 24.11 -6.66
N VAL A 348 -5.69 23.84 -5.71
CA VAL A 348 -6.38 22.53 -5.61
C VAL A 348 -7.36 22.34 -6.78
N GLU A 349 -8.10 23.39 -7.14
CA GLU A 349 -9.05 23.38 -8.27
C GLU A 349 -8.34 23.10 -9.60
N GLN A 350 -7.20 23.76 -9.87
CA GLN A 350 -6.42 23.50 -11.09
C GLN A 350 -5.99 22.04 -11.21
N VAL A 351 -5.63 21.41 -10.11
CA VAL A 351 -5.28 19.98 -10.09
C VAL A 351 -6.50 19.12 -10.35
N LEU A 352 -7.56 19.31 -9.59
CA LEU A 352 -8.72 18.40 -9.63
C LEU A 352 -9.52 18.53 -10.94
N THR A 353 -9.61 19.73 -11.51
CA THR A 353 -10.32 19.97 -12.79
C THR A 353 -9.46 19.65 -14.01
N GLY A 354 -8.13 19.60 -13.83
CA GLY A 354 -7.19 19.40 -14.92
C GLY A 354 -7.06 20.62 -15.86
N THR A 355 -7.56 21.79 -15.47
CA THR A 355 -7.32 23.07 -16.18
C THR A 355 -6.33 23.88 -15.37
N PHE A 356 -5.09 23.99 -15.84
CA PHE A 356 -3.99 24.51 -15.03
C PHE A 356 -2.95 25.28 -15.84
N ALA A 357 -2.28 26.24 -15.19
CA ALA A 357 -1.09 26.88 -15.71
C ALA A 357 0.12 25.94 -15.62
N ASP A 358 0.94 25.85 -16.67
CA ASP A 358 2.12 24.99 -16.71
C ASP A 358 3.40 25.63 -16.11
N GLY A 359 3.37 26.95 -15.83
CA GLY A 359 4.52 27.73 -15.37
C GLY A 359 5.39 28.30 -16.49
N LEU A 360 5.04 28.07 -17.75
CA LEU A 360 5.73 28.57 -18.95
C LEU A 360 4.85 29.53 -19.80
N GLY A 361 3.76 29.98 -19.21
CA GLY A 361 2.82 30.92 -19.87
C GLY A 361 1.65 30.25 -20.59
N ASN A 362 1.51 28.90 -20.52
CA ASN A 362 0.40 28.21 -21.17
C ASN A 362 -0.61 27.70 -20.13
N VAL A 363 -1.88 27.63 -20.55
CA VAL A 363 -2.94 26.94 -19.82
C VAL A 363 -3.22 25.61 -20.49
N GLN A 364 -3.05 24.55 -19.72
CA GLN A 364 -3.30 23.18 -20.15
C GLN A 364 -4.72 22.74 -19.77
N LYS A 365 -5.32 21.85 -20.58
CA LYS A 365 -6.60 21.19 -20.28
C LYS A 365 -6.43 19.70 -20.37
N VAL A 366 -6.24 19.06 -19.24
CA VAL A 366 -6.02 17.61 -19.08
C VAL A 366 -6.97 17.08 -17.99
N PRO A 367 -8.24 16.79 -18.32
CA PRO A 367 -9.27 16.43 -17.34
C PRO A 367 -8.90 15.23 -16.44
N ASN A 368 -8.10 14.30 -16.98
CA ASN A 368 -7.58 13.13 -16.25
C ASN A 368 -6.16 13.36 -15.70
N ARG A 369 -5.77 14.62 -15.43
CA ARG A 369 -4.50 14.94 -14.72
C ARG A 369 -4.40 14.14 -13.41
N ILE A 370 -5.48 14.09 -12.64
CA ILE A 370 -5.74 13.17 -11.54
C ILE A 370 -7.11 12.54 -11.74
N ASP A 371 -7.25 11.26 -11.39
CA ASP A 371 -8.54 10.59 -11.41
C ASP A 371 -8.65 9.60 -10.24
N PHE A 372 -9.86 9.08 -9.99
CA PHE A 372 -10.20 8.33 -8.79
C PHE A 372 -10.79 6.96 -9.19
N ASP A 373 -9.92 5.99 -9.50
CA ASP A 373 -10.28 4.58 -9.71
C ASP A 373 -9.80 3.77 -8.51
N PRO A 374 -10.71 3.28 -7.64
CA PRO A 374 -10.32 2.62 -6.40
C PRO A 374 -9.89 1.17 -6.59
N PHE A 375 -9.94 0.61 -7.79
CA PHE A 375 -9.68 -0.81 -7.97
C PHE A 375 -8.20 -1.16 -7.79
N PRO A 376 -7.84 -2.02 -6.80
CA PRO A 376 -6.46 -2.44 -6.55
C PRO A 376 -6.07 -3.58 -7.50
N TRP A 377 -5.67 -3.25 -8.72
CA TRP A 377 -5.25 -4.22 -9.71
C TRP A 377 -4.04 -5.02 -9.25
N HIS A 378 -4.11 -6.34 -9.27
CA HIS A 378 -2.95 -7.19 -8.95
C HIS A 378 -1.78 -6.91 -9.89
N SER A 379 -2.03 -6.56 -11.15
CA SER A 379 -0.99 -6.16 -12.11
C SER A 379 -0.23 -4.89 -11.68
N PHE A 380 -0.85 -3.97 -10.93
CA PHE A 380 -0.15 -2.83 -10.35
C PHE A 380 0.84 -3.27 -9.27
N ALA A 381 0.41 -4.16 -8.37
CA ALA A 381 1.29 -4.73 -7.35
C ALA A 381 2.47 -5.48 -7.98
N ILE A 382 2.21 -6.31 -8.99
CA ILE A 382 3.26 -7.06 -9.71
C ILE A 382 4.26 -6.10 -10.36
N TRP A 383 3.79 -5.04 -11.04
CA TRP A 383 4.70 -4.04 -11.63
C TRP A 383 5.56 -3.35 -10.56
N ILE A 384 4.96 -2.93 -9.45
CA ILE A 384 5.68 -2.31 -8.33
C ILE A 384 6.78 -3.25 -7.82
N LEU A 385 6.48 -4.53 -7.60
CA LEU A 385 7.46 -5.52 -7.16
C LEU A 385 8.58 -5.70 -8.19
N THR A 386 8.28 -5.65 -9.50
CA THR A 386 9.32 -5.69 -10.54
C THR A 386 10.26 -4.48 -10.45
N GLN A 387 9.75 -3.29 -10.14
CA GLN A 387 10.59 -2.12 -9.95
C GLN A 387 11.40 -2.20 -8.65
N MET A 388 10.82 -2.68 -7.56
CA MET A 388 11.58 -2.96 -6.33
C MET A 388 12.75 -3.93 -6.61
N LYS A 389 12.52 -4.97 -7.41
CA LYS A 389 13.58 -5.92 -7.81
C LYS A 389 14.56 -5.27 -8.78
N ARG A 390 14.09 -4.56 -9.81
CA ARG A 390 14.94 -3.84 -10.78
C ARG A 390 15.96 -2.92 -10.10
N TRP A 391 15.55 -2.25 -9.01
CA TRP A 391 16.38 -1.29 -8.28
C TRP A 391 17.07 -1.87 -7.04
N GLY A 392 17.05 -3.21 -6.87
CA GLY A 392 17.80 -3.90 -5.80
C GLY A 392 17.20 -3.75 -4.39
N GLN A 393 15.99 -3.23 -4.26
CA GLN A 393 15.27 -3.12 -2.98
C GLN A 393 14.66 -4.46 -2.54
N LEU A 394 14.25 -5.28 -3.51
CA LEU A 394 13.71 -6.62 -3.31
C LEU A 394 14.75 -7.64 -3.77
N LYS A 395 15.19 -8.51 -2.85
CA LYS A 395 16.21 -9.53 -3.09
C LYS A 395 15.59 -10.93 -3.11
N GLY A 396 16.25 -11.87 -3.79
CA GLY A 396 15.82 -13.26 -3.87
C GLY A 396 14.60 -13.47 -4.77
N ASP A 397 14.07 -14.69 -4.73
CA ASP A 397 12.89 -15.08 -5.51
C ASP A 397 11.60 -14.68 -4.80
N VAL A 398 10.64 -14.19 -5.56
CA VAL A 398 9.35 -13.73 -5.06
C VAL A 398 8.23 -14.27 -5.95
N ASP A 399 7.23 -14.88 -5.33
CA ASP A 399 5.96 -15.17 -6.00
C ASP A 399 5.15 -13.87 -6.10
N TYR A 400 5.36 -13.13 -7.19
CA TYR A 400 4.70 -11.85 -7.45
C TYR A 400 3.18 -11.95 -7.38
N ALA A 401 2.61 -13.02 -7.94
CA ALA A 401 1.17 -13.21 -8.00
C ALA A 401 0.58 -13.50 -6.61
N LYS A 402 1.27 -14.28 -5.78
CA LYS A 402 0.88 -14.54 -4.38
C LYS A 402 0.88 -13.24 -3.57
N VAL A 403 1.99 -12.50 -3.58
CA VAL A 403 2.11 -11.24 -2.84
C VAL A 403 1.05 -10.22 -3.30
N ALA A 404 0.82 -10.11 -4.62
CA ALA A 404 -0.21 -9.22 -5.15
C ALA A 404 -1.61 -9.57 -4.61
N ARG A 405 -1.99 -10.84 -4.60
CA ARG A 405 -3.30 -11.29 -4.08
C ARG A 405 -3.44 -11.10 -2.56
N GLU A 406 -2.35 -11.28 -1.83
CA GLU A 406 -2.36 -11.13 -0.37
C GLU A 406 -2.45 -9.68 0.10
N VAL A 407 -1.86 -8.76 -0.65
CA VAL A 407 -1.80 -7.35 -0.28
C VAL A 407 -2.90 -6.53 -0.93
N PHE A 408 -3.17 -6.72 -2.23
CA PHE A 408 -4.18 -5.95 -2.98
C PHE A 408 -5.52 -6.70 -2.98
N LEU A 409 -6.48 -6.21 -2.17
CA LEU A 409 -7.74 -6.91 -1.89
C LEU A 409 -8.82 -6.65 -2.96
N ALA A 410 -8.56 -7.09 -4.19
CA ALA A 410 -9.44 -6.88 -5.35
C ALA A 410 -10.87 -7.42 -5.14
N THR A 411 -11.05 -8.51 -4.38
CA THR A 411 -12.38 -9.08 -4.08
C THR A 411 -13.20 -8.13 -3.21
N ASP A 412 -12.60 -7.56 -2.15
CA ASP A 412 -13.29 -6.61 -1.27
C ASP A 412 -13.64 -5.33 -2.04
N ALA A 413 -12.70 -4.82 -2.85
CA ALA A 413 -12.94 -3.68 -3.73
C ALA A 413 -14.10 -3.94 -4.70
N THR A 414 -14.11 -5.10 -5.39
CA THR A 414 -15.19 -5.46 -6.32
C THR A 414 -16.57 -5.39 -5.67
N ARG A 415 -16.70 -5.91 -4.46
CA ARG A 415 -17.96 -5.91 -3.72
C ARG A 415 -18.39 -4.50 -3.35
N LEU A 416 -17.50 -3.73 -2.72
CA LEU A 416 -17.84 -2.41 -2.21
C LEU A 416 -17.98 -1.34 -3.30
N MET A 417 -17.27 -1.48 -4.41
CA MET A 417 -17.53 -0.66 -5.61
C MET A 417 -18.97 -0.85 -6.12
N LYS A 418 -19.46 -2.10 -6.20
CA LYS A 418 -20.87 -2.35 -6.59
C LYS A 418 -21.85 -1.73 -5.61
N GLU A 419 -21.60 -1.84 -4.30
CA GLU A 419 -22.43 -1.23 -3.26
C GLU A 419 -22.42 0.31 -3.34
N ALA A 420 -21.32 0.92 -3.79
CA ALA A 420 -21.20 2.36 -4.03
C ALA A 420 -21.71 2.80 -5.42
N GLY A 421 -22.34 1.91 -6.19
CA GLY A 421 -22.86 2.21 -7.53
C GLY A 421 -21.80 2.33 -8.62
N MET A 422 -20.57 1.90 -8.35
CA MET A 422 -19.48 1.87 -9.32
C MET A 422 -19.47 0.52 -10.06
N LYS A 423 -18.91 0.51 -11.27
CA LYS A 423 -18.75 -0.72 -12.08
C LYS A 423 -17.32 -1.26 -11.91
N PRO A 424 -17.10 -2.31 -11.10
CA PRO A 424 -15.77 -2.91 -10.99
C PRO A 424 -15.41 -3.67 -12.27
N PRO A 425 -14.11 -3.82 -12.56
CA PRO A 425 -13.65 -4.65 -13.68
C PRO A 425 -13.98 -6.14 -13.46
N SER A 426 -14.05 -6.89 -14.54
CA SER A 426 -14.29 -8.34 -14.52
C SER A 426 -13.04 -9.18 -14.20
N ALA A 427 -11.85 -8.59 -14.37
CA ALA A 427 -10.56 -9.23 -14.10
C ALA A 427 -9.81 -8.48 -13.00
N THR A 428 -8.90 -9.15 -12.31
CA THR A 428 -8.04 -8.55 -11.28
C THR A 428 -6.67 -8.11 -11.81
N SER A 429 -6.34 -8.47 -13.04
CA SER A 429 -5.09 -8.10 -13.71
C SER A 429 -5.36 -7.67 -15.14
N LYS A 430 -4.57 -6.72 -15.62
CA LYS A 430 -4.58 -6.23 -17.01
C LYS A 430 -3.15 -5.99 -17.47
N LYS A 431 -2.91 -6.08 -18.79
CA LYS A 431 -1.70 -5.56 -19.42
C LYS A 431 -1.80 -4.05 -19.55
N PHE A 432 -0.66 -3.38 -19.56
CA PHE A 432 -0.58 -1.93 -19.82
C PHE A 432 0.81 -1.57 -20.34
N SER A 433 0.99 -0.35 -20.78
CA SER A 433 2.28 0.15 -21.26
C SER A 433 2.84 1.24 -20.37
N VAL A 434 4.16 1.24 -20.17
CA VAL A 434 4.91 2.29 -19.50
C VAL A 434 5.96 2.81 -20.48
N MET A 435 5.87 4.07 -20.88
CA MET A 435 6.70 4.67 -21.94
C MET A 435 6.74 3.80 -23.22
N GLY A 436 5.58 3.28 -23.62
CA GLY A 436 5.45 2.42 -24.81
C GLY A 436 5.93 0.97 -24.63
N LYS A 437 6.56 0.60 -23.50
CA LYS A 437 6.96 -0.77 -23.22
C LYS A 437 5.80 -1.53 -22.56
N GLU A 438 5.30 -2.58 -23.22
CA GLU A 438 4.22 -3.41 -22.69
C GLU A 438 4.67 -4.15 -21.42
N PHE A 439 3.83 -4.12 -20.41
CA PHE A 439 3.94 -4.92 -19.20
C PHE A 439 2.88 -6.04 -19.21
N ASP A 440 3.35 -7.29 -19.18
CA ASP A 440 2.54 -8.48 -19.01
C ASP A 440 2.75 -9.03 -17.58
N PRO A 441 1.73 -8.99 -16.69
CA PRO A 441 1.87 -9.47 -15.33
C PRO A 441 2.14 -10.98 -15.23
N ALA A 442 1.93 -11.75 -16.30
CA ALA A 442 2.29 -13.17 -16.36
C ALA A 442 3.79 -13.40 -16.60
N ARG A 443 4.55 -12.37 -17.00
CA ARG A 443 5.98 -12.47 -17.35
C ARG A 443 6.82 -11.39 -16.69
N PRO A 444 6.77 -11.23 -15.35
CA PRO A 444 7.43 -10.14 -14.63
C PRO A 444 8.96 -10.17 -14.76
N ASP A 445 9.58 -11.35 -14.71
CA ASP A 445 11.05 -11.46 -14.82
C ASP A 445 11.55 -11.15 -16.24
N ALA A 446 10.80 -11.52 -17.28
CA ALA A 446 11.12 -11.13 -18.65
C ALA A 446 11.06 -9.61 -18.83
N TYR A 447 10.12 -8.94 -18.16
CA TYR A 447 10.04 -7.48 -18.15
C TYR A 447 11.28 -6.85 -17.49
N ILE A 448 11.72 -7.36 -16.33
CA ILE A 448 12.94 -6.91 -15.65
C ILE A 448 14.17 -7.15 -16.54
N ALA A 449 14.26 -8.32 -17.16
CA ALA A 449 15.40 -8.67 -18.04
C ALA A 449 15.54 -7.73 -19.24
N SER A 450 14.41 -7.15 -19.72
CA SER A 450 14.39 -6.26 -20.90
C SER A 450 15.02 -4.89 -20.67
N PHE A 451 15.39 -4.52 -19.45
CA PHE A 451 15.99 -3.22 -19.15
C PHE A 451 17.52 -3.25 -19.23
N ALA A 452 18.09 -2.24 -19.91
CA ALA A 452 19.54 -2.06 -19.95
C ALA A 452 20.11 -1.61 -18.58
N ILE A 453 19.41 -0.68 -17.91
CA ILE A 453 19.82 -0.15 -16.59
C ILE A 453 18.98 -0.81 -15.51
N LYS A 454 19.62 -1.62 -14.67
CA LYS A 454 19.02 -2.36 -13.55
C LYS A 454 20.09 -2.72 -12.51
N ARG A 455 19.64 -3.05 -11.29
CA ARG A 455 20.47 -3.46 -10.13
C ARG A 455 20.18 -4.92 -9.73
N THR A 456 19.81 -5.74 -10.68
CA THR A 456 19.63 -7.18 -10.40
C THR A 456 21.00 -7.80 -10.10
N ALA A 457 21.10 -8.42 -8.91
CA ALA A 457 22.25 -9.24 -8.54
C ALA A 457 22.29 -10.51 -9.39
#